data_5756f64e9345f64bc1925eb57e9d8e99
#
_entry.id   5756f64e9345f64bc1925eb57e9d8e99
#
_cell.length_a   1.000
_cell.length_b   1.000
_cell.length_c   1.000
_cell.angle_alpha   90.00
_cell.angle_beta   90.00
_cell.angle_gamma   90.00
#
_symmetry.space_group_name_H-M   'P 1'
#
loop_
_entity.id
_entity.type
_entity.pdbx_description
1 polymer ?
#
loop_
_entity_poly.entity_id
_entity_poly.type
_entity_poly.pdbx_seq_one_letter_code
_entity_poly.pdbx_strand_id
1 'polypeptide(L)'
;MEKMTFKDIQWKEIGEQFRYTLFKLPEAYRFIREQKLWRGIWDYSWLTRVLMFLAVILALKFFGIFISWVRSFHPDSAGEVFSSMGVLAGRFFKEGFGFILGGGAKYGVIVLAEILVFHFSRKALDIINGDEGDANLKDFFKAQTRSIKVGLYAWVVELAISGMLGIAFGIFSSVALLKPALLFVAQCYLLGFTIIDNFNEQYELTIKESLRYTLRYAGIATAIGLTTYLLLLIPLAGAIAGTVLTSVAATLVMFELSDLHAQRKEALTVPESEGNAPSQSTI
;
A
#
# COMPACT_ATOMS: atom_id res chain seq x y z
N MET A 1 -24.82 3.87 6.53
CA MET A 1 -23.50 4.31 7.04
C MET A 1 -23.68 5.59 7.86
N GLU A 2 -23.46 5.50 9.15
CA GLU A 2 -23.58 6.61 10.09
C GLU A 2 -22.47 7.64 9.85
N LYS A 3 -22.79 8.93 9.97
CA LYS A 3 -21.79 10.01 9.77
C LYS A 3 -20.80 10.01 10.93
N MET A 4 -19.62 9.47 10.69
CA MET A 4 -18.54 9.48 11.67
C MET A 4 -18.07 10.91 11.95
N THR A 5 -18.04 11.27 13.22
CA THR A 5 -17.48 12.53 13.71
C THR A 5 -16.07 12.27 14.25
N PHE A 6 -15.14 13.23 14.15
CA PHE A 6 -13.78 13.13 14.72
C PHE A 6 -13.76 12.82 16.24
N LYS A 7 -14.91 12.97 16.94
CA LYS A 7 -15.05 12.62 18.35
C LYS A 7 -15.08 11.13 18.63
N ASP A 8 -15.33 10.30 17.62
CA ASP A 8 -15.48 8.84 17.78
C ASP A 8 -14.14 8.10 17.68
N ILE A 9 -13.03 8.83 17.50
CA ILE A 9 -11.68 8.25 17.44
C ILE A 9 -11.18 7.98 18.86
N GLN A 10 -11.11 6.72 19.22
CA GLN A 10 -10.54 6.28 20.49
C GLN A 10 -9.02 6.08 20.33
N TRP A 11 -8.22 7.01 20.83
CA TRP A 11 -6.75 6.96 20.75
C TRP A 11 -6.12 5.68 21.31
N LYS A 12 -6.75 5.09 22.33
CA LYS A 12 -6.32 3.83 22.92
C LYS A 12 -6.45 2.69 21.90
N GLU A 13 -7.55 2.63 21.18
CA GLU A 13 -7.77 1.64 20.14
C GLU A 13 -6.76 1.75 19.00
N ILE A 14 -6.39 2.98 18.60
CA ILE A 14 -5.36 3.19 17.57
C ILE A 14 -4.03 2.57 17.98
N GLY A 15 -3.60 2.76 19.22
CA GLY A 15 -2.37 2.18 19.72
C GLY A 15 -2.41 0.65 19.80
N GLU A 16 -3.55 0.08 20.18
CA GLU A 16 -3.76 -1.37 20.22
C GLU A 16 -3.77 -1.96 18.81
N GLN A 17 -4.49 -1.35 17.87
CA GLN A 17 -4.51 -1.73 16.45
C GLN A 17 -3.09 -1.70 15.84
N PHE A 18 -2.34 -0.63 16.11
CA PHE A 18 -0.97 -0.46 15.61
C PHE A 18 -0.08 -1.61 16.11
N ARG A 19 -0.07 -1.83 17.42
CA ARG A 19 0.73 -2.89 18.03
C ARG A 19 0.32 -4.27 17.51
N TYR A 20 -0.98 -4.54 17.48
CA TYR A 20 -1.52 -5.80 16.96
C TYR A 20 -1.04 -6.08 15.53
N THR A 21 -1.13 -5.07 14.66
CA THR A 21 -0.71 -5.18 13.26
C THR A 21 0.78 -5.51 13.14
N LEU A 22 1.64 -4.86 13.93
CA LEU A 22 3.07 -5.17 13.92
C LEU A 22 3.36 -6.61 14.35
N PHE A 23 2.65 -7.12 15.37
CA PHE A 23 2.80 -8.51 15.82
C PHE A 23 2.25 -9.53 14.82
N LYS A 24 1.35 -9.14 13.92
CA LYS A 24 0.83 -10.00 12.85
C LYS A 24 1.74 -10.11 11.63
N LEU A 25 2.74 -9.26 11.47
CA LEU A 25 3.68 -9.32 10.34
C LEU A 25 4.40 -10.67 10.20
N PRO A 26 4.94 -11.30 11.28
CA PRO A 26 5.54 -12.63 11.19
C PRO A 26 4.52 -13.71 10.79
N GLU A 27 3.26 -13.57 11.19
CA GLU A 27 2.18 -14.49 10.81
C GLU A 27 1.86 -14.32 9.31
N ALA A 28 1.75 -13.10 8.82
CA ALA A 28 1.58 -12.82 7.40
C ALA A 28 2.72 -13.43 6.56
N TYR A 29 3.96 -13.32 7.00
CA TYR A 29 5.10 -13.96 6.34
C TYR A 29 4.97 -15.49 6.31
N ARG A 30 4.58 -16.12 7.44
CA ARG A 30 4.34 -17.56 7.50
C ARG A 30 3.18 -17.96 6.58
N PHE A 31 2.08 -17.21 6.60
CA PHE A 31 0.93 -17.45 5.74
C PHE A 31 1.30 -17.42 4.25
N ILE A 32 2.06 -16.41 3.81
CA ILE A 32 2.57 -16.33 2.44
C ILE A 32 3.36 -17.60 2.09
N ARG A 33 4.20 -18.07 3.00
CA ARG A 33 5.10 -19.20 2.78
C ARG A 33 4.37 -20.54 2.80
N GLU A 34 3.49 -20.76 3.76
CA GLU A 34 2.75 -22.01 3.95
C GLU A 34 1.71 -22.22 2.87
N GLN A 35 0.96 -21.16 2.55
CA GLN A 35 -0.06 -21.19 1.50
C GLN A 35 0.54 -21.03 0.08
N LYS A 36 1.86 -20.81 -0.02
CA LYS A 36 2.57 -20.66 -1.30
C LYS A 36 1.90 -19.63 -2.23
N LEU A 37 1.56 -18.47 -1.68
CA LEU A 37 0.80 -17.42 -2.39
C LEU A 37 1.45 -16.96 -3.71
N TRP A 38 2.76 -17.18 -3.88
CA TRP A 38 3.45 -16.91 -5.15
C TRP A 38 3.10 -17.87 -6.28
N ARG A 39 2.41 -19.00 -6.00
CA ARG A 39 1.94 -19.91 -7.05
C ARG A 39 0.80 -19.26 -7.82
N GLY A 40 0.82 -19.40 -9.13
CA GLY A 40 -0.17 -18.77 -10.01
C GLY A 40 0.20 -17.36 -10.50
N ILE A 41 1.21 -16.69 -9.91
CA ILE A 41 1.69 -15.40 -10.44
C ILE A 41 2.15 -15.53 -11.91
N TRP A 42 2.79 -16.63 -12.24
CA TRP A 42 3.34 -16.87 -13.57
C TRP A 42 2.29 -17.38 -14.59
N ASP A 43 1.13 -17.78 -14.12
CA ASP A 43 0.01 -18.22 -14.97
C ASP A 43 -0.62 -17.02 -15.71
N TYR A 44 -0.41 -15.81 -15.16
CA TYR A 44 -0.80 -14.57 -15.83
C TYR A 44 0.26 -14.16 -16.86
N SER A 45 0.12 -14.60 -18.11
CA SER A 45 1.06 -14.28 -19.20
C SER A 45 1.27 -12.77 -19.42
N TRP A 46 0.28 -11.95 -19.12
CA TRP A 46 0.35 -10.50 -19.19
C TRP A 46 1.14 -9.89 -18.02
N LEU A 47 1.08 -10.49 -16.82
CA LEU A 47 1.84 -10.06 -15.64
C LEU A 47 3.34 -10.14 -15.89
N THR A 48 3.80 -11.24 -16.48
CA THR A 48 5.21 -11.41 -16.87
C THR A 48 5.66 -10.30 -17.81
N ARG A 49 4.82 -9.87 -18.76
CA ARG A 49 5.14 -8.75 -19.68
C ARG A 49 5.26 -7.42 -18.94
N VAL A 50 4.35 -7.13 -18.01
CA VAL A 50 4.39 -5.89 -17.22
C VAL A 50 5.59 -5.87 -16.28
N LEU A 51 5.87 -6.98 -15.58
CA LEU A 51 7.06 -7.10 -14.73
C LEU A 51 8.36 -6.98 -15.55
N MET A 52 8.40 -7.57 -16.75
CA MET A 52 9.53 -7.43 -17.66
C MET A 52 9.72 -5.98 -18.12
N PHE A 53 8.63 -5.29 -18.49
CA PHE A 53 8.67 -3.88 -18.88
C PHE A 53 9.17 -2.99 -17.73
N LEU A 54 8.66 -3.22 -16.51
CA LEU A 54 9.12 -2.53 -15.31
C LEU A 54 10.60 -2.80 -15.02
N ALA A 55 11.03 -4.05 -15.12
CA ALA A 55 12.42 -4.44 -14.94
C ALA A 55 13.34 -3.75 -15.96
N VAL A 56 12.91 -3.61 -17.23
CA VAL A 56 13.65 -2.88 -18.27
C VAL A 56 13.77 -1.40 -17.92
N ILE A 57 12.68 -0.73 -17.49
CA ILE A 57 12.72 0.69 -17.08
C ILE A 57 13.71 0.89 -15.92
N LEU A 58 13.65 0.03 -14.91
CA LEU A 58 14.56 0.08 -13.77
C LEU A 58 16.00 -0.18 -14.20
N ALA A 59 16.22 -1.20 -15.05
CA ALA A 59 17.53 -1.52 -15.58
C ALA A 59 18.13 -0.35 -16.37
N LEU A 60 17.35 0.32 -17.22
CA LEU A 60 17.81 1.50 -17.97
C LEU A 60 18.21 2.66 -17.05
N LYS A 61 17.43 2.90 -15.99
CA LYS A 61 17.75 3.93 -15.01
C LYS A 61 19.04 3.62 -14.25
N PHE A 62 19.18 2.40 -13.75
CA PHE A 62 20.39 1.95 -13.07
C PHE A 62 21.59 1.90 -14.01
N PHE A 63 21.39 1.52 -15.27
CA PHE A 63 22.43 1.56 -16.31
C PHE A 63 22.96 2.97 -16.53
N GLY A 64 22.09 3.99 -16.54
CA GLY A 64 22.50 5.39 -16.61
C GLY A 64 23.44 5.81 -15.46
N ILE A 65 23.11 5.42 -14.23
CA ILE A 65 23.93 5.67 -13.05
C ILE A 65 25.28 4.95 -13.16
N PHE A 66 25.26 3.68 -13.61
CA PHE A 66 26.46 2.87 -13.81
C PHE A 66 27.37 3.47 -14.88
N ILE A 67 26.85 3.86 -16.04
CA ILE A 67 27.64 4.50 -17.11
C ILE A 67 28.21 5.83 -16.64
N SER A 68 27.48 6.63 -15.92
CA SER A 68 27.97 7.88 -15.33
C SER A 68 29.15 7.62 -14.38
N TRP A 69 29.06 6.57 -13.58
CA TRP A 69 30.14 6.16 -12.69
C TRP A 69 31.35 5.66 -13.48
N VAL A 70 31.16 4.76 -14.47
CA VAL A 70 32.26 4.26 -15.33
C VAL A 70 33.01 5.39 -16.01
N ARG A 71 32.31 6.41 -16.52
CA ARG A 71 32.91 7.59 -17.13
C ARG A 71 33.74 8.43 -16.16
N SER A 72 33.36 8.44 -14.88
CA SER A 72 34.11 9.14 -13.82
C SER A 72 35.19 8.29 -13.17
N PHE A 73 35.34 7.04 -13.61
CA PHE A 73 36.25 6.07 -13.01
C PHE A 73 37.62 6.10 -13.68
N HIS A 74 38.61 6.62 -12.96
CA HIS A 74 40.03 6.65 -13.39
C HIS A 74 40.85 6.12 -12.19
N PRO A 75 40.93 4.79 -11.99
CA PRO A 75 41.64 4.25 -10.84
C PRO A 75 43.14 4.21 -11.08
N ASP A 76 43.90 4.86 -10.22
CA ASP A 76 45.35 4.78 -10.18
C ASP A 76 45.85 3.68 -9.21
N SER A 77 44.95 3.13 -8.37
CA SER A 77 45.27 2.08 -7.40
C SER A 77 44.06 1.17 -7.05
N ALA A 78 44.37 -0.04 -6.54
CA ALA A 78 43.32 -0.97 -6.06
C ALA A 78 42.47 -0.39 -4.92
N GLY A 79 43.04 0.47 -4.08
CA GLY A 79 42.31 1.15 -3.00
C GLY A 79 41.27 2.13 -3.54
N GLU A 80 41.52 2.79 -4.67
CA GLU A 80 40.59 3.68 -5.33
C GLU A 80 39.42 2.93 -5.98
N VAL A 81 39.66 1.68 -6.42
CA VAL A 81 38.60 0.79 -6.91
C VAL A 81 37.56 0.54 -5.79
N PHE A 82 38.03 0.14 -4.61
CA PHE A 82 37.14 -0.11 -3.47
C PHE A 82 36.39 1.14 -3.01
N SER A 83 37.09 2.29 -2.94
CA SER A 83 36.44 3.55 -2.55
C SER A 83 35.42 4.02 -3.58
N SER A 84 35.70 3.86 -4.88
CA SER A 84 34.77 4.22 -5.95
C SER A 84 33.54 3.29 -6.04
N MET A 85 33.67 2.00 -5.71
CA MET A 85 32.57 1.08 -5.53
C MET A 85 31.67 1.52 -4.35
N GLY A 86 32.27 1.98 -3.25
CA GLY A 86 31.55 2.57 -2.14
C GLY A 86 30.77 3.83 -2.53
N VAL A 87 31.38 4.70 -3.35
CA VAL A 87 30.72 5.89 -3.92
C VAL A 87 29.57 5.51 -4.84
N LEU A 88 29.76 4.48 -5.69
CA LEU A 88 28.70 3.98 -6.56
C LEU A 88 27.52 3.46 -5.74
N ALA A 89 27.77 2.58 -4.76
CA ALA A 89 26.75 2.10 -3.85
C ALA A 89 26.05 3.25 -3.14
N GLY A 90 26.79 4.23 -2.62
CA GLY A 90 26.24 5.43 -1.99
C GLY A 90 25.36 6.26 -2.92
N ARG A 91 25.72 6.40 -4.20
CA ARG A 91 24.87 7.07 -5.21
C ARG A 91 23.59 6.27 -5.49
N PHE A 92 23.69 4.95 -5.66
CA PHE A 92 22.51 4.09 -5.81
C PHE A 92 21.55 4.24 -4.63
N PHE A 93 22.08 4.20 -3.40
CA PHE A 93 21.28 4.41 -2.19
C PHE A 93 20.70 5.82 -2.13
N LYS A 94 21.51 6.86 -2.34
CA LYS A 94 21.07 8.26 -2.23
C LYS A 94 20.04 8.63 -3.29
N GLU A 95 20.27 8.27 -4.54
CA GLU A 95 19.36 8.60 -5.65
C GLU A 95 18.13 7.70 -5.63
N GLY A 96 18.27 6.40 -5.34
CA GLY A 96 17.15 5.49 -5.14
C GLY A 96 16.30 5.88 -3.95
N PHE A 97 16.94 6.22 -2.84
CA PHE A 97 16.31 6.67 -1.60
C PHE A 97 15.58 8.01 -1.79
N GLY A 98 16.26 9.00 -2.40
CA GLY A 98 15.68 10.30 -2.70
C GLY A 98 14.49 10.20 -3.67
N PHE A 99 14.55 9.28 -4.63
CA PHE A 99 13.44 9.01 -5.54
C PHE A 99 12.23 8.36 -4.83
N ILE A 100 12.49 7.32 -4.01
CA ILE A 100 11.42 6.57 -3.33
C ILE A 100 10.78 7.43 -2.21
N LEU A 101 11.58 8.17 -1.45
CA LEU A 101 11.10 8.96 -0.33
C LEU A 101 10.69 10.39 -0.71
N GLY A 102 11.11 10.86 -1.89
CA GLY A 102 10.80 12.20 -2.39
C GLY A 102 9.35 12.33 -2.85
N GLY A 103 8.51 12.94 -2.01
CA GLY A 103 7.16 13.34 -2.39
C GLY A 103 6.25 12.20 -2.86
N GLY A 104 5.69 12.30 -4.06
CA GLY A 104 4.74 11.34 -4.63
C GLY A 104 5.33 10.03 -5.13
N ALA A 105 6.66 9.90 -5.23
CA ALA A 105 7.30 8.72 -5.84
C ALA A 105 7.02 7.42 -5.08
N LYS A 106 6.89 7.45 -3.74
CA LYS A 106 6.49 6.29 -2.95
C LYS A 106 5.12 5.72 -3.37
N TYR A 107 4.16 6.59 -3.69
CA TYR A 107 2.86 6.16 -4.22
C TYR A 107 2.99 5.60 -5.64
N GLY A 108 3.88 6.18 -6.45
CA GLY A 108 4.22 5.64 -7.77
C GLY A 108 4.78 4.23 -7.70
N VAL A 109 5.65 3.93 -6.71
CA VAL A 109 6.17 2.57 -6.48
C VAL A 109 5.06 1.61 -6.09
N ILE A 110 4.13 2.02 -5.21
CA ILE A 110 2.97 1.20 -4.84
C ILE A 110 2.08 0.93 -6.07
N VAL A 111 1.76 1.96 -6.86
CA VAL A 111 0.99 1.80 -8.10
C VAL A 111 1.66 0.83 -9.08
N LEU A 112 2.99 0.88 -9.20
CA LEU A 112 3.75 -0.07 -10.02
C LEU A 112 3.76 -1.49 -9.42
N ALA A 113 3.77 -1.60 -8.10
CA ALA A 113 3.69 -2.87 -7.38
C ALA A 113 2.26 -3.39 -7.22
N GLU A 114 1.24 -2.64 -7.69
CA GLU A 114 -0.18 -2.96 -7.54
C GLU A 114 -0.53 -4.37 -8.03
N ILE A 115 0.15 -4.83 -9.05
CA ILE A 115 0.01 -6.19 -9.55
C ILE A 115 0.24 -7.22 -8.44
N LEU A 116 1.32 -7.00 -7.67
CA LEU A 116 1.66 -7.88 -6.54
C LEU A 116 0.65 -7.70 -5.41
N VAL A 117 0.35 -6.44 -5.06
CA VAL A 117 -0.61 -6.12 -4.00
C VAL A 117 -1.97 -6.76 -4.30
N PHE A 118 -2.50 -6.57 -5.50
CA PHE A 118 -3.77 -7.14 -5.95
C PHE A 118 -3.77 -8.67 -5.88
N HIS A 119 -2.76 -9.32 -6.49
CA HIS A 119 -2.66 -10.77 -6.50
C HIS A 119 -2.59 -11.36 -5.08
N PHE A 120 -1.68 -10.85 -4.26
CA PHE A 120 -1.45 -11.41 -2.92
C PHE A 120 -2.59 -11.10 -1.95
N SER A 121 -3.17 -9.90 -2.01
CA SER A 121 -4.32 -9.53 -1.18
C SER A 121 -5.54 -10.37 -1.53
N ARG A 122 -5.86 -10.50 -2.82
CA ARG A 122 -7.01 -11.27 -3.28
C ARG A 122 -6.84 -12.75 -2.95
N LYS A 123 -5.71 -13.35 -3.28
CA LYS A 123 -5.45 -14.76 -3.00
C LYS A 123 -5.45 -15.06 -1.50
N ALA A 124 -4.95 -14.13 -0.68
CA ALA A 124 -5.05 -14.27 0.77
C ALA A 124 -6.51 -14.28 1.22
N LEU A 125 -7.34 -13.37 0.71
CA LEU A 125 -8.76 -13.30 1.07
C LEU A 125 -9.54 -14.53 0.57
N ASP A 126 -9.27 -14.99 -0.66
CA ASP A 126 -9.92 -16.18 -1.21
C ASP A 126 -9.62 -17.41 -0.33
N ILE A 127 -8.36 -17.61 0.09
CA ILE A 127 -7.98 -18.71 0.98
C ILE A 127 -8.69 -18.60 2.35
N ILE A 128 -8.78 -17.40 2.92
CA ILE A 128 -9.45 -17.19 4.21
C ILE A 128 -10.94 -17.45 4.10
N ASN A 129 -11.58 -17.06 3.01
CA ASN A 129 -13.00 -17.28 2.76
C ASN A 129 -13.32 -18.72 2.33
N GLY A 130 -12.31 -19.49 1.89
CA GLY A 130 -12.51 -20.82 1.30
C GLY A 130 -13.05 -20.74 -0.14
N ASP A 131 -12.89 -19.62 -0.82
CA ASP A 131 -13.32 -19.41 -2.20
C ASP A 131 -12.20 -19.76 -3.17
N GLU A 132 -12.54 -20.40 -4.29
CA GLU A 132 -11.64 -20.57 -5.44
C GLU A 132 -11.96 -19.50 -6.49
N GLY A 133 -11.47 -18.27 -6.24
CA GLY A 133 -11.68 -17.15 -7.15
C GLY A 133 -10.60 -17.04 -8.21
N ASP A 134 -10.97 -17.15 -9.50
CA ASP A 134 -10.07 -16.81 -10.60
C ASP A 134 -10.12 -15.30 -10.87
N ALA A 135 -8.99 -14.60 -10.59
CA ALA A 135 -8.84 -13.21 -10.95
C ALA A 135 -8.66 -13.08 -12.48
N ASN A 136 -9.57 -12.35 -13.12
CA ASN A 136 -9.47 -12.10 -14.55
C ASN A 136 -8.73 -10.77 -14.85
N LEU A 137 -8.31 -10.59 -16.10
CA LEU A 137 -7.60 -9.42 -16.58
C LEU A 137 -8.42 -8.12 -16.39
N LYS A 138 -9.75 -8.19 -16.52
CA LYS A 138 -10.63 -7.03 -16.37
C LYS A 138 -10.67 -6.53 -14.93
N ASP A 139 -10.70 -7.44 -13.95
CA ASP A 139 -10.67 -7.09 -12.53
C ASP A 139 -9.35 -6.42 -12.17
N PHE A 140 -8.24 -6.94 -12.74
CA PHE A 140 -6.94 -6.31 -12.57
C PHE A 140 -6.89 -4.88 -13.12
N PHE A 141 -7.35 -4.63 -14.36
CA PHE A 141 -7.35 -3.27 -14.90
C PHE A 141 -8.25 -2.31 -14.11
N LYS A 142 -9.33 -2.83 -13.56
CA LYS A 142 -10.19 -2.05 -12.64
C LYS A 142 -9.41 -1.67 -11.37
N ALA A 143 -8.76 -2.64 -10.72
CA ALA A 143 -7.94 -2.42 -9.54
C ALA A 143 -6.77 -1.47 -9.83
N GLN A 144 -6.05 -1.65 -10.94
CA GLN A 144 -4.95 -0.76 -11.35
C GLN A 144 -5.41 0.68 -11.56
N THR A 145 -6.56 0.88 -12.23
CA THR A 145 -7.13 2.22 -12.43
C THR A 145 -7.53 2.85 -11.10
N ARG A 146 -8.04 2.05 -10.16
CA ARG A 146 -8.40 2.49 -8.82
C ARG A 146 -7.15 2.86 -8.01
N SER A 147 -6.12 2.03 -8.02
CA SER A 147 -4.86 2.26 -7.31
C SER A 147 -4.19 3.57 -7.75
N ILE A 148 -4.17 3.87 -9.06
CA ILE A 148 -3.68 5.17 -9.56
C ILE A 148 -4.46 6.34 -8.94
N LYS A 149 -5.80 6.24 -8.90
CA LYS A 149 -6.65 7.29 -8.31
C LYS A 149 -6.41 7.42 -6.80
N VAL A 150 -6.30 6.31 -6.09
CA VAL A 150 -6.05 6.27 -4.65
C VAL A 150 -4.67 6.84 -4.32
N GLY A 151 -3.62 6.43 -5.07
CA GLY A 151 -2.28 6.97 -4.91
C GLY A 151 -2.20 8.47 -5.17
N LEU A 152 -2.85 8.96 -6.24
CA LEU A 152 -2.93 10.39 -6.53
C LEU A 152 -3.69 11.14 -5.42
N TYR A 153 -4.81 10.59 -4.96
CA TYR A 153 -5.58 11.17 -3.87
C TYR A 153 -4.75 11.26 -2.57
N ALA A 154 -4.08 10.17 -2.20
CA ALA A 154 -3.20 10.15 -1.02
C ALA A 154 -2.08 11.18 -1.13
N TRP A 155 -1.46 11.32 -2.30
CA TRP A 155 -0.43 12.33 -2.55
C TRP A 155 -0.97 13.77 -2.40
N VAL A 156 -2.14 14.08 -2.97
CA VAL A 156 -2.77 15.39 -2.83
C VAL A 156 -3.12 15.71 -1.38
N VAL A 157 -3.65 14.73 -0.64
CA VAL A 157 -3.94 14.88 0.80
C VAL A 157 -2.64 15.10 1.59
N GLU A 158 -1.57 14.39 1.27
CA GLU A 158 -0.25 14.61 1.89
C GLU A 158 0.26 16.04 1.66
N LEU A 159 0.14 16.55 0.43
CA LEU A 159 0.51 17.92 0.11
C LEU A 159 -0.32 18.94 0.92
N ALA A 160 -1.62 18.71 1.03
CA ALA A 160 -2.50 19.57 1.81
C ALA A 160 -2.12 19.57 3.30
N ILE A 161 -1.90 18.39 3.90
CA ILE A 161 -1.43 18.25 5.29
C ILE A 161 -0.09 18.95 5.48
N SER A 162 0.86 18.76 4.56
CA SER A 162 2.18 19.39 4.61
C SER A 162 2.09 20.92 4.55
N GLY A 163 1.22 21.44 3.69
CA GLY A 163 0.94 22.87 3.60
C GLY A 163 0.31 23.43 4.87
N MET A 164 -0.72 22.78 5.39
CA MET A 164 -1.40 23.17 6.65
C MET A 164 -0.44 23.16 7.84
N LEU A 165 0.35 22.10 7.98
CA LEU A 165 1.38 22.02 9.02
C LEU A 165 2.47 23.09 8.79
N GLY A 166 2.81 23.39 7.52
CA GLY A 166 3.72 24.48 7.18
C GLY A 166 3.27 25.83 7.71
N ILE A 167 2.02 26.17 7.48
CA ILE A 167 1.40 27.42 7.94
C ILE A 167 1.30 27.42 9.48
N ALA A 168 0.76 26.35 10.09
CA ALA A 168 0.57 26.28 11.53
C ALA A 168 1.90 26.42 12.30
N PHE A 169 2.92 25.68 11.90
CA PHE A 169 4.24 25.72 12.55
C PHE A 169 5.09 26.92 12.13
N GLY A 170 4.74 27.60 11.01
CA GLY A 170 5.31 28.89 10.68
C GLY A 170 4.88 30.00 11.66
N ILE A 171 3.66 29.89 12.19
CA ILE A 171 3.12 30.83 13.21
C ILE A 171 3.65 30.44 14.62
N PHE A 172 3.71 29.15 14.93
CA PHE A 172 4.11 28.64 16.24
C PHE A 172 5.51 28.02 16.20
N SER A 173 6.55 28.83 16.07
CA SER A 173 7.94 28.38 15.93
C SER A 173 8.46 27.55 17.13
N SER A 174 7.93 27.74 18.33
CA SER A 174 8.34 27.03 19.55
C SER A 174 8.13 25.52 19.48
N VAL A 175 7.22 25.04 18.66
CA VAL A 175 6.90 23.61 18.50
C VAL A 175 7.23 23.07 17.11
N ALA A 176 7.99 23.82 16.33
CA ALA A 176 8.35 23.47 14.94
C ALA A 176 9.05 22.09 14.83
N LEU A 177 9.71 21.63 15.91
CA LEU A 177 10.35 20.32 15.98
C LEU A 177 9.35 19.14 15.83
N LEU A 178 8.08 19.35 16.18
CA LEU A 178 7.03 18.31 16.04
C LEU A 178 6.55 18.13 14.60
N LYS A 179 6.73 19.14 13.72
CA LYS A 179 6.27 19.12 12.33
C LYS A 179 6.75 17.88 11.56
N PRO A 180 8.07 17.51 11.56
CA PRO A 180 8.53 16.34 10.84
C PRO A 180 7.91 15.04 11.34
N ALA A 181 7.73 14.90 12.66
CA ALA A 181 7.12 13.72 13.25
C ALA A 181 5.65 13.56 12.87
N LEU A 182 4.87 14.64 12.93
CA LEU A 182 3.46 14.64 12.52
C LEU A 182 3.31 14.34 11.02
N LEU A 183 4.17 14.96 10.21
CA LEU A 183 4.16 14.70 8.76
C LEU A 183 4.51 13.24 8.46
N PHE A 184 5.50 12.68 9.16
CA PHE A 184 5.89 11.27 9.01
C PHE A 184 4.75 10.31 9.37
N VAL A 185 4.04 10.56 10.49
CA VAL A 185 2.87 9.74 10.87
C VAL A 185 1.76 9.85 9.82
N ALA A 186 1.48 11.04 9.31
CA ALA A 186 0.51 11.24 8.24
C ALA A 186 0.91 10.50 6.96
N GLN A 187 2.19 10.52 6.60
CA GLN A 187 2.73 9.77 5.47
C GLN A 187 2.57 8.26 5.64
N CYS A 188 2.90 7.73 6.83
CA CYS A 188 2.69 6.32 7.13
C CYS A 188 1.21 5.95 7.02
N TYR A 189 0.31 6.75 7.60
CA TYR A 189 -1.13 6.51 7.49
C TYR A 189 -1.61 6.47 6.03
N LEU A 190 -1.24 7.47 5.22
CA LEU A 190 -1.66 7.56 3.82
C LEU A 190 -1.07 6.42 2.98
N LEU A 191 0.17 6.04 3.22
CA LEU A 191 0.81 4.92 2.55
C LEU A 191 0.12 3.59 2.90
N GLY A 192 -0.22 3.38 4.17
CA GLY A 192 -0.97 2.20 4.60
C GLY A 192 -2.40 2.19 4.07
N PHE A 193 -3.05 3.35 3.99
CA PHE A 193 -4.35 3.49 3.36
C PHE A 193 -4.34 2.99 1.91
N THR A 194 -3.32 3.33 1.10
CA THR A 194 -3.25 2.85 -0.29
C THR A 194 -3.18 1.34 -0.40
N ILE A 195 -2.60 0.64 0.58
CA ILE A 195 -2.52 -0.82 0.60
C ILE A 195 -3.83 -1.43 1.10
N ILE A 196 -4.42 -0.87 2.18
CA ILE A 196 -5.70 -1.34 2.75
C ILE A 196 -6.85 -1.15 1.77
N ASP A 197 -6.76 -0.14 0.90
CA ASP A 197 -7.80 0.11 -0.10
C ASP A 197 -8.06 -1.09 -1.02
N ASN A 198 -7.04 -1.92 -1.28
CA ASN A 198 -7.19 -3.17 -2.02
C ASN A 198 -8.09 -4.20 -1.31
N PHE A 199 -8.01 -4.27 0.02
CA PHE A 199 -8.93 -5.07 0.81
C PHE A 199 -10.34 -4.47 0.75
N ASN A 200 -10.48 -3.16 0.97
CA ASN A 200 -11.76 -2.48 0.97
C ASN A 200 -12.45 -2.55 -0.42
N GLU A 201 -11.69 -2.54 -1.52
CA GLU A 201 -12.22 -2.70 -2.88
C GLU A 201 -12.92 -4.06 -3.07
N GLN A 202 -12.41 -5.11 -2.45
CA GLN A 202 -13.02 -6.44 -2.55
C GLN A 202 -14.39 -6.52 -1.88
N TYR A 203 -14.71 -5.54 -1.01
CA TYR A 203 -16.03 -5.31 -0.42
C TYR A 203 -16.80 -4.16 -1.10
N GLU A 204 -16.40 -3.78 -2.31
CA GLU A 204 -17.07 -2.80 -3.17
C GLU A 204 -17.16 -1.37 -2.60
N LEU A 205 -16.34 -1.02 -1.60
CA LEU A 205 -16.31 0.33 -1.08
C LEU A 205 -15.79 1.30 -2.15
N THR A 206 -16.44 2.45 -2.29
CA THR A 206 -15.90 3.56 -3.08
C THR A 206 -14.64 4.13 -2.42
N ILE A 207 -13.79 4.85 -3.15
CA ILE A 207 -12.55 5.45 -2.60
C ILE A 207 -12.84 6.35 -1.38
N LYS A 208 -13.93 7.11 -1.41
CA LYS A 208 -14.31 7.98 -0.28
C LYS A 208 -14.77 7.19 0.93
N GLU A 209 -15.51 6.12 0.71
CA GLU A 209 -15.95 5.22 1.76
C GLU A 209 -14.77 4.46 2.34
N SER A 210 -13.88 3.95 1.49
CA SER A 210 -12.66 3.27 1.87
C SER A 210 -11.77 4.16 2.76
N LEU A 211 -11.54 5.42 2.38
CA LEU A 211 -10.79 6.35 3.22
C LEU A 211 -11.48 6.57 4.58
N ARG A 212 -12.78 6.82 4.57
CA ARG A 212 -13.55 7.04 5.81
C ARG A 212 -13.55 5.81 6.69
N TYR A 213 -13.66 4.64 6.08
CA TYR A 213 -13.62 3.37 6.78
C TYR A 213 -12.24 3.11 7.39
N THR A 214 -11.17 3.36 6.62
CA THR A 214 -9.78 3.20 7.10
C THR A 214 -9.44 4.15 8.25
N LEU A 215 -10.13 5.30 8.40
CA LEU A 215 -9.96 6.16 9.57
C LEU A 215 -10.33 5.47 10.90
N ARG A 216 -11.26 4.53 10.90
CA ARG A 216 -11.59 3.71 12.10
C ARG A 216 -10.43 2.81 12.49
N TYR A 217 -9.66 2.41 11.50
CA TYR A 217 -8.52 1.49 11.63
C TYR A 217 -7.20 2.22 11.39
N ALA A 218 -7.12 3.49 11.85
CA ALA A 218 -5.94 4.33 11.62
C ALA A 218 -4.65 3.73 12.20
N GLY A 219 -4.75 2.98 13.28
CA GLY A 219 -3.62 2.26 13.86
C GLY A 219 -3.09 1.17 12.90
N ILE A 220 -3.98 0.42 12.26
CA ILE A 220 -3.63 -0.59 11.25
C ILE A 220 -2.95 0.10 10.06
N ALA A 221 -3.60 1.13 9.51
CA ALA A 221 -3.06 1.86 8.36
C ALA A 221 -1.67 2.43 8.64
N THR A 222 -1.47 3.03 9.82
CA THR A 222 -0.18 3.60 10.20
C THR A 222 0.89 2.51 10.37
N ALA A 223 0.57 1.35 10.95
CA ALA A 223 1.50 0.23 11.11
C ALA A 223 1.89 -0.39 9.75
N ILE A 224 0.93 -0.64 8.88
CA ILE A 224 1.15 -1.14 7.51
C ILE A 224 2.01 -0.15 6.73
N GLY A 225 1.65 1.13 6.75
CA GLY A 225 2.41 2.16 6.05
C GLY A 225 3.82 2.37 6.60
N LEU A 226 4.01 2.33 7.92
CA LEU A 226 5.34 2.38 8.53
C LEU A 226 6.20 1.19 8.07
N THR A 227 5.64 -0.02 8.11
CA THR A 227 6.34 -1.23 7.67
C THR A 227 6.71 -1.14 6.19
N THR A 228 5.76 -0.70 5.35
CA THR A 228 6.02 -0.48 3.92
C THR A 228 7.10 0.56 3.71
N TYR A 229 7.01 1.70 4.41
CA TYR A 229 7.99 2.78 4.31
C TYR A 229 9.39 2.28 4.64
N LEU A 230 9.56 1.56 5.76
CA LEU A 230 10.84 1.00 6.17
C LEU A 230 11.39 -0.01 5.16
N LEU A 231 10.54 -0.87 4.62
CA LEU A 231 10.95 -1.85 3.60
C LEU A 231 11.32 -1.18 2.28
N LEU A 232 10.60 -0.12 1.86
CA LEU A 232 10.95 0.67 0.67
C LEU A 232 12.33 1.33 0.76
N LEU A 233 12.92 1.44 1.95
CA LEU A 233 14.32 1.89 2.11
C LEU A 233 15.31 0.90 1.49
N ILE A 234 14.93 -0.36 1.28
CA ILE A 234 15.73 -1.37 0.60
C ILE A 234 15.35 -1.34 -0.88
N PRO A 235 16.21 -0.80 -1.76
CA PRO A 235 15.88 -0.65 -3.17
C PRO A 235 15.54 -1.99 -3.83
N LEU A 236 14.54 -2.01 -4.71
CA LEU A 236 14.04 -3.18 -5.46
C LEU A 236 13.49 -4.30 -4.57
N ALA A 237 14.32 -4.91 -3.74
CA ALA A 237 13.92 -6.02 -2.87
C ALA A 237 12.82 -5.58 -1.88
N GLY A 238 12.96 -4.39 -1.30
CA GLY A 238 11.98 -3.85 -0.37
C GLY A 238 10.68 -3.44 -1.05
N ALA A 239 10.73 -2.92 -2.27
CA ALA A 239 9.52 -2.58 -3.02
C ALA A 239 8.68 -3.84 -3.32
N ILE A 240 9.31 -4.95 -3.67
CA ILE A 240 8.63 -6.22 -3.94
C ILE A 240 8.22 -6.93 -2.65
N ALA A 241 9.20 -7.25 -1.80
CA ALA A 241 8.92 -8.01 -0.57
C ALA A 241 8.07 -7.21 0.42
N GLY A 242 8.27 -5.89 0.47
CA GLY A 242 7.52 -4.99 1.35
C GLY A 242 6.06 -4.93 0.96
N THR A 243 5.75 -4.69 -0.30
CA THR A 243 4.36 -4.60 -0.77
C THR A 243 3.64 -5.94 -0.66
N VAL A 244 4.31 -7.07 -0.94
CA VAL A 244 3.76 -8.42 -0.75
C VAL A 244 3.45 -8.70 0.72
N LEU A 245 4.42 -8.47 1.61
CA LEU A 245 4.23 -8.72 3.04
C LEU A 245 3.12 -7.85 3.62
N THR A 246 3.14 -6.55 3.31
CA THR A 246 2.18 -5.61 3.89
C THR A 246 0.78 -5.72 3.30
N SER A 247 0.62 -6.15 2.03
CA SER A 247 -0.70 -6.43 1.46
C SER A 247 -1.37 -7.63 2.12
N VAL A 248 -0.61 -8.72 2.34
CA VAL A 248 -1.14 -9.89 3.04
C VAL A 248 -1.42 -9.57 4.52
N ALA A 249 -0.52 -8.86 5.20
CA ALA A 249 -0.73 -8.44 6.57
C ALA A 249 -1.97 -7.55 6.72
N ALA A 250 -2.15 -6.59 5.79
CA ALA A 250 -3.34 -5.74 5.76
C ALA A 250 -4.62 -6.57 5.58
N THR A 251 -4.61 -7.55 4.66
CA THR A 251 -5.75 -8.44 4.43
C THR A 251 -6.09 -9.27 5.66
N LEU A 252 -5.10 -9.92 6.29
CA LEU A 252 -5.32 -10.72 7.49
C LEU A 252 -5.88 -9.88 8.63
N VAL A 253 -5.24 -8.75 8.94
CA VAL A 253 -5.64 -7.90 10.06
C VAL A 253 -6.99 -7.23 9.82
N MET A 254 -7.24 -6.75 8.61
CA MET A 254 -8.54 -6.14 8.26
C MET A 254 -9.65 -7.19 8.27
N PHE A 255 -9.39 -8.41 7.82
CA PHE A 255 -10.38 -9.50 7.90
C PHE A 255 -10.75 -9.83 9.34
N GLU A 256 -9.77 -9.87 10.25
CA GLU A 256 -10.00 -10.22 11.67
C GLU A 256 -10.66 -9.09 12.47
N LEU A 257 -10.29 -7.83 12.21
CA LEU A 257 -10.70 -6.70 13.05
C LEU A 257 -11.83 -5.86 12.44
N SER A 258 -12.10 -5.99 11.13
CA SER A 258 -13.14 -5.21 10.47
C SER A 258 -14.48 -5.96 10.46
N ASP A 259 -15.56 -5.19 10.38
CA ASP A 259 -16.93 -5.71 10.30
C ASP A 259 -17.42 -5.97 8.86
N LEU A 260 -16.61 -5.69 7.84
CA LEU A 260 -16.99 -5.82 6.43
C LEU A 260 -17.37 -7.25 6.06
N HIS A 261 -16.62 -8.23 6.56
CA HIS A 261 -16.92 -9.63 6.29
C HIS A 261 -18.28 -10.04 6.85
N ALA A 262 -18.57 -9.64 8.09
CA ALA A 262 -19.85 -9.92 8.74
C ALA A 262 -21.00 -9.24 8.00
N GLN A 263 -20.87 -7.97 7.65
CA GLN A 263 -21.87 -7.21 6.89
C GLN A 263 -22.15 -7.84 5.51
N ARG A 264 -21.11 -8.29 4.80
CA ARG A 264 -21.29 -8.97 3.50
C ARG A 264 -22.04 -10.29 3.67
N LYS A 265 -21.70 -11.08 4.68
CA LYS A 265 -22.37 -12.35 4.95
C LYS A 265 -23.86 -12.15 5.31
N GLU A 266 -24.17 -11.14 6.11
CA GLU A 266 -25.54 -10.77 6.45
C GLU A 266 -26.34 -10.33 5.22
N ALA A 267 -25.74 -9.49 4.35
CA ALA A 267 -26.35 -9.04 3.11
C ALA A 267 -26.68 -10.20 2.14
N LEU A 268 -25.86 -11.25 2.13
CA LEU A 268 -26.11 -12.44 1.30
C LEU A 268 -27.14 -13.40 1.89
N THR A 269 -27.43 -13.31 3.21
CA THR A 269 -28.38 -14.19 3.90
C THR A 269 -29.79 -13.60 4.00
N VAL A 270 -29.97 -12.30 3.73
CA VAL A 270 -31.30 -11.68 3.64
C VAL A 270 -31.95 -12.10 2.33
N PRO A 271 -33.03 -12.92 2.31
CA PRO A 271 -33.70 -13.29 1.07
C PRO A 271 -34.34 -12.04 0.46
N GLU A 272 -34.28 -11.92 -0.88
CA GLU A 272 -35.00 -10.91 -1.67
C GLU A 272 -36.54 -11.09 -1.61
N SER A 273 -37.09 -11.17 -0.44
CA SER A 273 -38.53 -11.31 -0.24
C SER A 273 -39.10 -10.02 0.34
N GLU A 274 -39.26 -8.98 -0.48
CA GLU A 274 -40.29 -7.97 -0.35
C GLU A 274 -40.10 -6.82 -1.36
N GLY A 275 -40.27 -7.12 -2.61
CA GLY A 275 -40.13 -6.08 -3.64
C GLY A 275 -40.72 -6.40 -4.99
N ASN A 276 -41.87 -7.10 -5.07
CA ASN A 276 -42.75 -7.03 -6.25
C ASN A 276 -44.10 -7.70 -5.95
N ALA A 277 -44.97 -7.02 -5.22
CA ALA A 277 -46.40 -7.23 -5.35
C ALA A 277 -46.86 -6.35 -6.52
N PRO A 278 -47.37 -6.91 -7.63
CA PRO A 278 -47.97 -6.10 -8.67
C PRO A 278 -49.29 -5.54 -8.06
N SER A 279 -49.37 -4.20 -8.02
CA SER A 279 -50.63 -3.51 -7.76
C SER A 279 -51.66 -3.96 -8.80
N GLN A 280 -52.52 -4.88 -8.43
CA GLN A 280 -53.72 -5.15 -9.21
C GLN A 280 -54.59 -3.90 -9.12
N SER A 281 -54.60 -3.13 -10.20
CA SER A 281 -55.61 -2.16 -10.48
C SER A 281 -56.91 -2.91 -10.77
N THR A 282 -57.85 -2.86 -9.84
CA THR A 282 -59.24 -3.24 -10.09
C THR A 282 -59.98 -1.99 -10.55
N ILE A 283 -60.54 -2.05 -11.73
CA ILE A 283 -61.59 -1.37 -12.47
C ILE A 283 -62.42 -0.36 -11.67
#